data_8a27a2d718d1d742ba71c182cb182280
#
_entry.id   8a27a2d718d1d742ba71c182cb182280
#
_cell.length_a   1.000
_cell.length_b   1.000
_cell.length_c   1.000
_cell.angle_alpha   90.00
_cell.angle_beta   90.00
_cell.angle_gamma   90.00
#
_symmetry.space_group_name_H-M   'P 1'
#
loop_
_entity.id
_entity.type
_entity.pdbx_description
1 polymer ?
#
loop_
_entity_poly.entity_id
_entity_poly.type
_entity_poly.pdbx_seq_one_letter_code
_entity_poly.pdbx_strand_id
1 'polypeptide(L)'
;MEMKVFNSLTRRDEPLAPIADNTIRMYTCGPTVYNFAHIGNFRAYTFEDILRRAIQFNGMRVKQVMNLTDVDDKTIRGANAANVPLTDYTKTYKEAFFADLKKLNVQPAEVYPAATDHIPEMISLVEKLIDKGVAYKSDDGSVYFAVTKFPGYGKLAHIDFDSQRTGARCAADEYDKENVGDFALWKAWEPSDGPVGWDSPWGRGRPGWHIECSAMSMKYLGETFDLHTGGIDNLFPHHENEIAQAEAATGKEFVKTWMHCAHLKVNGEKMSKSAGNFFTLRDLIEKGWSGREIRYVLVNAHYRQGLNFAFSALEDARKSLARIDTCVDALERLAGGAGAGGPVPEFAQNALAEFTAAINDDLNTPKAFAALFELVRHANAWMQGGDVPPASAAAILGVFRRMDSVLGVIFFGKSEKAEVPPEIQALLNQRAEARKAKNWAESDRIRDEIAAAGWVVKDSRDGQSVTRR
;
A
#
# COMPACT_ATOMS: atom_id res chain seq x y z
N MET A 1 -0.70 -3.53 25.03
CA MET A 1 -2.09 -3.55 24.50
C MET A 1 -2.08 -4.44 23.29
N GLU A 2 -3.01 -5.38 23.21
CA GLU A 2 -3.09 -6.35 22.10
C GLU A 2 -3.60 -5.67 20.83
N MET A 3 -2.97 -5.95 19.68
CA MET A 3 -3.42 -5.44 18.39
C MET A 3 -4.66 -6.22 17.95
N LYS A 4 -5.75 -5.53 17.66
CA LYS A 4 -6.98 -6.09 17.11
C LYS A 4 -7.21 -5.56 15.71
N VAL A 5 -7.75 -6.43 14.83
CA VAL A 5 -8.08 -6.09 13.45
C VAL A 5 -9.46 -6.67 13.09
N PHE A 6 -10.14 -6.03 12.18
CA PHE A 6 -11.40 -6.53 11.68
C PHE A 6 -11.18 -7.68 10.70
N ASN A 7 -11.66 -8.87 11.08
CA ASN A 7 -11.63 -10.04 10.23
C ASN A 7 -12.89 -10.10 9.36
N SER A 8 -12.74 -9.97 8.04
CA SER A 8 -13.86 -10.00 7.09
C SER A 8 -14.62 -11.33 7.10
N LEU A 9 -13.94 -12.44 7.43
CA LEU A 9 -14.55 -13.76 7.50
C LEU A 9 -15.55 -13.87 8.67
N THR A 10 -15.19 -13.38 9.85
CA THR A 10 -16.03 -13.44 11.05
C THR A 10 -16.88 -12.20 11.26
N ARG A 11 -16.54 -11.10 10.56
CA ARG A 11 -17.11 -9.74 10.72
C ARG A 11 -16.96 -9.18 12.14
N ARG A 12 -15.84 -9.48 12.79
CA ARG A 12 -15.53 -9.05 14.16
C ARG A 12 -14.13 -8.49 14.25
N ASP A 13 -13.91 -7.63 15.23
CA ASP A 13 -12.58 -7.20 15.63
C ASP A 13 -11.97 -8.31 16.50
N GLU A 14 -10.86 -8.89 16.04
CA GLU A 14 -10.21 -10.04 16.66
C GLU A 14 -8.74 -9.74 16.92
N PRO A 15 -8.14 -10.34 17.95
CA PRO A 15 -6.70 -10.26 18.16
C PRO A 15 -5.92 -10.80 16.95
N LEU A 16 -4.96 -10.04 16.47
CA LEU A 16 -4.02 -10.53 15.46
C LEU A 16 -2.85 -11.21 16.15
N ALA A 17 -2.80 -12.54 16.05
CA ALA A 17 -1.76 -13.36 16.66
C ALA A 17 -1.13 -14.32 15.61
N PRO A 18 0.19 -14.53 15.65
CA PRO A 18 0.85 -15.49 14.76
C PRO A 18 0.49 -16.93 15.13
N ILE A 19 0.34 -17.80 14.12
CA ILE A 19 0.16 -19.24 14.30
C ILE A 19 1.40 -19.85 14.96
N ALA A 20 2.59 -19.36 14.64
CA ALA A 20 3.85 -19.86 15.14
C ALA A 20 4.96 -18.78 15.15
N ASP A 21 5.99 -18.99 15.97
CA ASP A 21 7.32 -18.32 15.97
C ASP A 21 7.34 -16.77 15.96
N ASN A 22 6.33 -16.11 16.55
CA ASN A 22 6.19 -14.64 16.58
C ASN A 22 6.31 -13.96 15.20
N THR A 23 5.90 -14.68 14.13
CA THR A 23 5.95 -14.17 12.74
C THR A 23 4.56 -14.25 12.12
N ILE A 24 4.01 -13.11 11.72
CA ILE A 24 2.79 -13.07 10.91
C ILE A 24 3.18 -13.36 9.45
N ARG A 25 2.64 -14.46 8.93
CA ARG A 25 2.72 -14.86 7.53
C ARG A 25 1.58 -14.18 6.79
N MET A 26 1.92 -13.23 5.93
CA MET A 26 0.97 -12.34 5.28
C MET A 26 1.05 -12.48 3.77
N TYR A 27 -0.07 -12.80 3.13
CA TYR A 27 -0.20 -12.74 1.67
C TYR A 27 -1.00 -11.51 1.28
N THR A 28 -0.52 -10.80 0.27
CA THR A 28 -1.15 -9.57 -0.23
C THR A 28 -1.34 -9.67 -1.73
N CYS A 29 -2.56 -9.39 -2.22
CA CYS A 29 -2.82 -9.37 -3.65
C CYS A 29 -2.09 -8.20 -4.31
N GLY A 30 -1.10 -8.53 -5.16
CA GLY A 30 -0.35 -7.57 -5.93
C GLY A 30 -1.04 -7.17 -7.25
N PRO A 31 -0.35 -6.42 -8.12
CA PRO A 31 -0.93 -5.92 -9.35
C PRO A 31 -0.98 -6.97 -10.45
N THR A 32 -2.00 -6.87 -11.32
CA THR A 32 -1.90 -7.38 -12.69
C THR A 32 -1.10 -6.38 -13.51
N VAL A 33 0.07 -6.82 -14.00
CA VAL A 33 1.10 -5.94 -14.58
C VAL A 33 0.88 -5.71 -16.10
N TYR A 34 -0.29 -5.22 -16.47
CA TYR A 34 -0.65 -4.86 -17.85
C TYR A 34 -0.64 -3.35 -18.12
N ASN A 35 -0.59 -2.53 -17.08
CA ASN A 35 -0.60 -1.07 -17.15
C ASN A 35 0.01 -0.49 -15.86
N PHE A 36 0.30 0.82 -15.85
CA PHE A 36 0.69 1.51 -14.63
C PHE A 36 -0.43 1.44 -13.59
N ALA A 37 -0.06 1.14 -12.34
CA ALA A 37 -0.98 1.11 -11.22
C ALA A 37 -1.57 2.51 -10.97
N HIS A 38 -2.84 2.56 -10.65
CA HIS A 38 -3.53 3.81 -10.32
C HIS A 38 -3.60 4.03 -8.80
N ILE A 39 -3.95 5.25 -8.37
CA ILE A 39 -3.98 5.62 -6.95
C ILE A 39 -4.94 4.75 -6.12
N GLY A 40 -5.96 4.15 -6.73
CA GLY A 40 -6.84 3.18 -6.06
C GLY A 40 -6.11 1.89 -5.68
N ASN A 41 -5.21 1.39 -6.54
CA ASN A 41 -4.35 0.26 -6.20
C ASN A 41 -3.39 0.64 -5.06
N PHE A 42 -2.76 1.82 -5.14
CA PHE A 42 -1.86 2.28 -4.09
C PHE A 42 -2.56 2.53 -2.76
N ARG A 43 -3.87 2.74 -2.75
CA ARG A 43 -4.66 2.78 -1.51
C ARG A 43 -4.57 1.44 -0.75
N ALA A 44 -4.69 0.31 -1.46
CA ALA A 44 -4.54 -1.02 -0.86
C ALA A 44 -3.08 -1.27 -0.43
N TYR A 45 -2.10 -1.02 -1.30
CA TYR A 45 -0.69 -1.26 -0.98
C TYR A 45 -0.16 -0.40 0.17
N THR A 46 -0.64 0.85 0.31
CA THR A 46 -0.29 1.69 1.47
C THR A 46 -0.98 1.24 2.75
N PHE A 47 -2.21 0.73 2.68
CA PHE A 47 -2.86 0.08 3.82
C PHE A 47 -2.07 -1.15 4.28
N GLU A 48 -1.66 -2.02 3.36
CA GLU A 48 -0.86 -3.21 3.63
C GLU A 48 0.49 -2.87 4.27
N ASP A 49 1.12 -1.78 3.83
CA ASP A 49 2.36 -1.26 4.43
C ASP A 49 2.13 -0.75 5.86
N ILE A 50 1.04 -0.01 6.12
CA ILE A 50 0.67 0.40 7.48
C ILE A 50 0.42 -0.80 8.39
N LEU A 51 -0.28 -1.80 7.90
CA LEU A 51 -0.53 -3.05 8.62
C LEU A 51 0.78 -3.78 8.97
N ARG A 52 1.66 -3.96 7.98
CA ARG A 52 2.99 -4.53 8.17
C ARG A 52 3.79 -3.77 9.24
N ARG A 53 3.84 -2.44 9.13
CA ARG A 53 4.55 -1.57 10.09
C ARG A 53 3.92 -1.62 11.49
N ALA A 54 2.61 -1.71 11.59
CA ALA A 54 1.90 -1.84 12.86
C ALA A 54 2.20 -3.18 13.55
N ILE A 55 2.27 -4.27 12.79
CA ILE A 55 2.69 -5.60 13.29
C ILE A 55 4.13 -5.51 13.84
N GLN A 56 5.05 -4.91 13.08
CA GLN A 56 6.45 -4.71 13.50
C GLN A 56 6.56 -3.76 14.71
N PHE A 57 5.76 -2.72 14.76
CA PHE A 57 5.68 -1.77 15.88
C PHE A 57 5.30 -2.48 17.19
N ASN A 58 4.47 -3.51 17.13
CA ASN A 58 4.07 -4.36 18.26
C ASN A 58 5.09 -5.48 18.56
N GLY A 59 6.25 -5.50 17.90
CA GLY A 59 7.34 -6.43 18.20
C GLY A 59 7.21 -7.82 17.54
N MET A 60 6.26 -7.99 16.61
CA MET A 60 6.13 -9.20 15.81
C MET A 60 6.92 -9.07 14.51
N ARG A 61 7.38 -10.19 13.97
CA ARG A 61 7.98 -10.25 12.63
C ARG A 61 6.90 -10.42 11.56
N VAL A 62 7.20 -10.01 10.34
CA VAL A 62 6.33 -10.21 9.19
C VAL A 62 7.09 -10.97 8.10
N LYS A 63 6.46 -11.98 7.52
CA LYS A 63 6.87 -12.59 6.25
C LYS A 63 5.77 -12.30 5.24
N GLN A 64 5.97 -11.26 4.42
CA GLN A 64 5.02 -10.84 3.41
C GLN A 64 5.36 -11.46 2.05
N VAL A 65 4.34 -11.95 1.38
CA VAL A 65 4.40 -12.41 -0.01
C VAL A 65 3.38 -11.60 -0.80
N MET A 66 3.82 -10.93 -1.87
CA MET A 66 2.95 -10.14 -2.75
C MET A 66 3.12 -10.63 -4.18
N ASN A 67 2.07 -11.19 -4.78
CA ASN A 67 2.16 -11.71 -6.14
C ASN A 67 2.29 -10.62 -7.21
N LEU A 68 2.79 -11.03 -8.36
CA LEU A 68 2.74 -10.26 -9.60
C LEU A 68 2.00 -11.12 -10.64
N THR A 69 0.77 -10.74 -10.96
CA THR A 69 0.00 -11.39 -12.03
C THR A 69 0.51 -10.87 -13.38
N ASP A 70 1.43 -11.63 -13.96
CA ASP A 70 2.08 -11.31 -15.22
C ASP A 70 1.56 -12.15 -16.40
N VAL A 71 0.53 -12.96 -16.16
CA VAL A 71 -0.23 -13.67 -17.20
C VAL A 71 -1.73 -13.58 -16.89
N ASP A 72 -2.48 -12.90 -17.74
CA ASP A 72 -3.93 -12.86 -17.76
C ASP A 72 -4.42 -12.37 -19.15
N ASP A 73 -5.73 -12.28 -19.36
CA ASP A 73 -6.32 -11.79 -20.60
C ASP A 73 -5.84 -10.39 -20.99
N LYS A 74 -5.60 -9.51 -19.99
CA LYS A 74 -5.19 -8.11 -20.23
C LYS A 74 -3.72 -8.01 -20.60
N THR A 75 -2.85 -8.79 -19.92
CA THR A 75 -1.40 -8.81 -20.20
C THR A 75 -1.14 -9.42 -21.59
N ILE A 76 -1.80 -10.52 -21.92
CA ILE A 76 -1.67 -11.19 -23.22
C ILE A 76 -2.14 -10.27 -24.35
N ARG A 77 -3.33 -9.67 -24.20
CA ARG A 77 -3.86 -8.71 -25.18
C ARG A 77 -2.93 -7.52 -25.36
N GLY A 78 -2.37 -7.01 -24.28
CA GLY A 78 -1.42 -5.89 -24.31
C GLY A 78 -0.13 -6.23 -25.02
N ALA A 79 0.46 -7.40 -24.73
CA ALA A 79 1.66 -7.91 -25.38
C ALA A 79 1.45 -8.14 -26.89
N ASN A 80 0.34 -8.78 -27.26
CA ASN A 80 -0.01 -9.02 -28.65
C ASN A 80 -0.25 -7.71 -29.43
N ALA A 81 -0.94 -6.74 -28.82
CA ALA A 81 -1.17 -5.42 -29.42
C ALA A 81 0.12 -4.61 -29.59
N ALA A 82 1.07 -4.76 -28.67
CA ALA A 82 2.39 -4.13 -28.74
C ALA A 82 3.38 -4.90 -29.64
N ASN A 83 3.03 -6.12 -30.08
CA ASN A 83 3.87 -7.03 -30.83
C ASN A 83 5.22 -7.30 -30.14
N VAL A 84 5.20 -7.55 -28.84
CA VAL A 84 6.38 -7.90 -28.02
C VAL A 84 6.09 -9.16 -27.20
N PRO A 85 7.15 -9.90 -26.76
CA PRO A 85 6.98 -11.02 -25.84
C PRO A 85 6.27 -10.59 -24.54
N LEU A 86 5.46 -11.48 -23.96
CA LEU A 86 4.73 -11.22 -22.71
C LEU A 86 5.68 -10.79 -21.58
N THR A 87 6.84 -11.43 -21.50
CA THR A 87 7.88 -11.11 -20.50
C THR A 87 8.39 -9.68 -20.63
N ASP A 88 8.63 -9.19 -21.84
CA ASP A 88 9.13 -7.83 -22.09
C ASP A 88 8.03 -6.80 -21.83
N TYR A 89 6.79 -7.11 -22.22
CA TYR A 89 5.63 -6.28 -21.96
C TYR A 89 5.42 -6.08 -20.46
N THR A 90 5.35 -7.15 -19.70
CA THR A 90 5.07 -7.11 -18.26
C THR A 90 6.24 -6.57 -17.45
N LYS A 91 7.49 -6.75 -17.90
CA LYS A 91 8.70 -6.22 -17.25
C LYS A 91 8.62 -4.71 -17.05
N THR A 92 8.16 -3.96 -18.07
CA THR A 92 7.99 -2.51 -17.99
C THR A 92 7.10 -2.09 -16.83
N TYR A 93 5.99 -2.79 -16.61
CA TYR A 93 5.03 -2.47 -15.55
C TYR A 93 5.46 -3.00 -14.18
N LYS A 94 6.19 -4.12 -14.11
CA LYS A 94 6.85 -4.61 -12.89
C LYS A 94 7.85 -3.58 -12.37
N GLU A 95 8.76 -3.11 -13.22
CA GLU A 95 9.75 -2.10 -12.87
C GLU A 95 9.10 -0.78 -12.43
N ALA A 96 8.07 -0.36 -13.15
CA ALA A 96 7.29 0.82 -12.81
C ALA A 96 6.61 0.69 -11.45
N PHE A 97 6.02 -0.46 -11.15
CA PHE A 97 5.37 -0.75 -9.87
C PHE A 97 6.35 -0.64 -8.70
N PHE A 98 7.51 -1.28 -8.78
CA PHE A 98 8.52 -1.18 -7.72
C PHE A 98 9.05 0.24 -7.53
N ALA A 99 9.27 0.98 -8.63
CA ALA A 99 9.66 2.38 -8.55
C ALA A 99 8.59 3.25 -7.84
N ASP A 100 7.33 2.97 -8.10
CA ASP A 100 6.21 3.71 -7.53
C ASP A 100 5.98 3.34 -6.04
N LEU A 101 6.14 2.06 -5.63
CA LEU A 101 6.15 1.66 -4.22
C LEU A 101 7.23 2.41 -3.42
N LYS A 102 8.44 2.53 -3.99
CA LYS A 102 9.55 3.27 -3.35
C LYS A 102 9.21 4.75 -3.18
N LYS A 103 8.56 5.39 -4.18
CA LYS A 103 8.12 6.78 -4.09
C LYS A 103 7.07 7.01 -3.00
N LEU A 104 6.30 5.99 -2.64
CA LEU A 104 5.32 6.02 -1.55
C LEU A 104 5.87 5.50 -0.22
N ASN A 105 7.18 5.23 -0.09
CA ASN A 105 7.79 4.66 1.11
C ASN A 105 7.13 3.35 1.58
N VAL A 106 6.66 2.53 0.65
CA VAL A 106 6.16 1.20 0.95
C VAL A 106 7.35 0.28 1.18
N GLN A 107 7.35 -0.44 2.30
CA GLN A 107 8.39 -1.43 2.61
C GLN A 107 8.32 -2.60 1.61
N PRO A 108 9.46 -3.11 1.12
CA PRO A 108 9.45 -4.27 0.24
C PRO A 108 8.96 -5.52 0.98
N ALA A 109 8.16 -6.35 0.28
CA ALA A 109 7.84 -7.68 0.75
C ALA A 109 9.06 -8.61 0.68
N GLU A 110 9.07 -9.69 1.44
CA GLU A 110 10.14 -10.68 1.42
C GLU A 110 10.18 -11.46 0.11
N VAL A 111 9.01 -11.64 -0.55
CA VAL A 111 8.92 -12.38 -1.82
C VAL A 111 7.88 -11.72 -2.73
N TYR A 112 8.22 -11.59 -4.00
CA TYR A 112 7.33 -11.16 -5.08
C TYR A 112 7.25 -12.25 -6.16
N PRO A 113 6.43 -13.30 -5.95
CA PRO A 113 6.30 -14.37 -6.93
C PRO A 113 5.54 -13.89 -8.17
N ALA A 114 6.08 -14.17 -9.36
CA ALA A 114 5.39 -13.97 -10.62
C ALA A 114 4.58 -15.21 -11.00
N ALA A 115 3.39 -15.04 -11.55
CA ALA A 115 2.52 -16.14 -11.93
C ALA A 115 3.19 -17.06 -12.97
N THR A 116 3.90 -16.49 -13.95
CA THR A 116 4.61 -17.25 -14.98
C THR A 116 5.72 -18.17 -14.45
N ASP A 117 6.28 -17.87 -13.27
CA ASP A 117 7.32 -18.68 -12.61
C ASP A 117 6.73 -19.82 -11.76
N HIS A 118 5.39 -19.93 -11.68
CA HIS A 118 4.71 -20.85 -10.75
C HIS A 118 3.69 -21.77 -11.45
N ILE A 119 3.79 -21.92 -12.76
CA ILE A 119 2.91 -22.79 -13.57
C ILE A 119 2.87 -24.23 -13.05
N PRO A 120 4.02 -24.88 -12.70
CA PRO A 120 3.99 -26.25 -12.19
C PRO A 120 3.18 -26.39 -10.88
N GLU A 121 3.28 -25.43 -9.97
CA GLU A 121 2.52 -25.42 -8.72
C GLU A 121 1.02 -25.29 -8.96
N MET A 122 0.63 -24.45 -9.92
CA MET A 122 -0.77 -24.28 -10.31
C MET A 122 -1.32 -25.56 -10.94
N ILE A 123 -0.58 -26.17 -11.86
CA ILE A 123 -0.97 -27.46 -12.47
C ILE A 123 -1.15 -28.51 -11.37
N SER A 124 -0.18 -28.65 -10.45
CA SER A 124 -0.27 -29.63 -9.36
C SER A 124 -1.48 -29.38 -8.43
N LEU A 125 -1.84 -28.12 -8.20
CA LEU A 125 -3.03 -27.78 -7.42
C LEU A 125 -4.31 -28.15 -8.16
N VAL A 126 -4.39 -27.90 -9.46
CA VAL A 126 -5.54 -28.27 -10.29
C VAL A 126 -5.70 -29.79 -10.36
N GLU A 127 -4.60 -30.56 -10.49
CA GLU A 127 -4.63 -32.04 -10.44
C GLU A 127 -5.25 -32.53 -9.13
N LYS A 128 -4.80 -31.98 -7.99
CA LYS A 128 -5.39 -32.32 -6.68
C LYS A 128 -6.87 -32.02 -6.58
N LEU A 129 -7.35 -30.93 -7.18
CA LEU A 129 -8.76 -30.55 -7.18
C LEU A 129 -9.60 -31.50 -8.06
N ILE A 130 -9.04 -31.99 -9.17
CA ILE A 130 -9.67 -33.01 -10.01
C ILE A 130 -9.76 -34.34 -9.27
N ASP A 131 -8.65 -34.77 -8.63
CA ASP A 131 -8.60 -36.02 -7.86
C ASP A 131 -9.59 -36.02 -6.68
N LYS A 132 -9.83 -34.83 -6.10
CA LYS A 132 -10.83 -34.62 -5.03
C LYS A 132 -12.28 -34.58 -5.57
N GLY A 133 -12.47 -34.57 -6.89
CA GLY A 133 -13.77 -34.53 -7.53
C GLY A 133 -14.48 -33.18 -7.46
N VAL A 134 -13.75 -32.10 -7.12
CA VAL A 134 -14.28 -30.72 -7.04
C VAL A 134 -13.95 -29.90 -8.28
N ALA A 135 -13.14 -30.42 -9.19
CA ALA A 135 -12.87 -29.82 -10.49
C ALA A 135 -13.10 -30.82 -11.62
N TYR A 136 -13.35 -30.34 -12.81
CA TYR A 136 -13.61 -31.14 -13.99
C TYR A 136 -13.07 -30.52 -15.27
N LYS A 137 -12.66 -31.38 -16.22
CA LYS A 137 -12.28 -30.97 -17.57
C LYS A 137 -13.54 -30.77 -18.43
N SER A 138 -13.58 -29.68 -19.14
CA SER A 138 -14.61 -29.38 -20.16
C SER A 138 -14.20 -29.89 -21.53
N ASP A 139 -15.17 -29.94 -22.48
CA ASP A 139 -14.95 -30.43 -23.83
C ASP A 139 -13.98 -29.53 -24.64
N ASP A 140 -13.86 -28.25 -24.30
CA ASP A 140 -12.93 -27.31 -24.91
C ASP A 140 -11.47 -27.47 -24.41
N GLY A 141 -11.25 -28.36 -23.42
CA GLY A 141 -9.94 -28.58 -22.79
C GLY A 141 -9.66 -27.72 -21.57
N SER A 142 -10.52 -26.78 -21.23
CA SER A 142 -10.43 -25.99 -20.01
C SER A 142 -10.80 -26.83 -18.79
N VAL A 143 -10.28 -26.42 -17.61
CA VAL A 143 -10.63 -27.05 -16.32
C VAL A 143 -11.33 -26.02 -15.44
N TYR A 144 -12.47 -26.42 -14.89
CA TYR A 144 -13.30 -25.58 -14.04
C TYR A 144 -13.42 -26.17 -12.63
N PHE A 145 -13.51 -25.27 -11.64
CA PHE A 145 -13.92 -25.63 -10.28
C PHE A 145 -15.44 -25.71 -10.21
N ALA A 146 -15.95 -26.81 -9.68
CA ALA A 146 -17.39 -27.02 -9.50
C ALA A 146 -17.84 -26.42 -8.16
N VAL A 147 -18.35 -25.21 -8.16
CA VAL A 147 -18.72 -24.46 -6.93
C VAL A 147 -19.70 -25.25 -6.08
N THR A 148 -20.64 -25.96 -6.68
CA THR A 148 -21.62 -26.80 -5.96
C THR A 148 -21.01 -28.00 -5.21
N LYS A 149 -19.75 -28.33 -5.50
CA LYS A 149 -19.01 -29.41 -4.80
C LYS A 149 -18.28 -28.95 -3.55
N PHE A 150 -18.27 -27.63 -3.27
CA PHE A 150 -17.64 -27.08 -2.07
C PHE A 150 -18.70 -26.47 -1.14
N PRO A 151 -19.12 -27.18 -0.08
CA PRO A 151 -20.27 -26.78 0.76
C PRO A 151 -20.05 -25.49 1.57
N GLY A 152 -18.85 -24.96 1.61
CA GLY A 152 -18.52 -23.72 2.31
C GLY A 152 -18.38 -22.51 1.41
N TYR A 153 -18.75 -22.60 0.14
CA TYR A 153 -18.61 -21.48 -0.80
C TYR A 153 -19.52 -20.31 -0.41
N GLY A 154 -18.98 -19.11 -0.42
CA GLY A 154 -19.70 -17.90 -0.01
C GLY A 154 -19.47 -17.49 1.44
N LYS A 155 -18.69 -18.24 2.22
CA LYS A 155 -18.48 -17.97 3.65
C LYS A 155 -17.77 -16.65 3.93
N LEU A 156 -16.82 -16.21 3.08
CA LEU A 156 -16.13 -14.92 3.22
C LEU A 156 -17.02 -13.77 2.76
N ALA A 157 -17.70 -13.93 1.65
CA ALA A 157 -18.59 -12.93 1.08
C ALA A 157 -19.93 -12.83 1.83
N HIS A 158 -20.22 -13.80 2.71
CA HIS A 158 -21.50 -13.96 3.42
C HIS A 158 -22.70 -14.02 2.48
N ILE A 159 -22.55 -14.76 1.39
CA ILE A 159 -23.57 -14.99 0.38
C ILE A 159 -24.14 -16.40 0.60
N ASP A 160 -25.44 -16.52 0.74
CA ASP A 160 -26.13 -17.81 0.78
C ASP A 160 -26.42 -18.27 -0.64
N PHE A 161 -25.60 -19.20 -1.13
CA PHE A 161 -25.73 -19.78 -2.47
C PHE A 161 -26.68 -20.98 -2.53
N ASP A 162 -27.04 -21.57 -1.41
CA ASP A 162 -28.00 -22.69 -1.37
C ASP A 162 -29.38 -22.26 -1.86
N SER A 163 -29.69 -20.95 -1.79
CA SER A 163 -30.94 -20.36 -2.30
C SER A 163 -30.87 -19.94 -3.78
N GLN A 164 -29.67 -19.88 -4.38
CA GLN A 164 -29.47 -19.45 -5.77
C GLN A 164 -29.01 -20.65 -6.62
N ARG A 165 -29.82 -21.10 -7.57
CA ARG A 165 -29.46 -22.17 -8.49
C ARG A 165 -28.30 -21.73 -9.38
N THR A 166 -27.12 -22.26 -9.10
CA THR A 166 -25.90 -22.09 -9.88
C THR A 166 -25.86 -23.11 -11.03
N GLY A 167 -25.70 -22.67 -12.25
CA GLY A 167 -25.66 -23.57 -13.41
C GLY A 167 -25.01 -23.00 -14.65
N ALA A 168 -24.52 -21.76 -14.59
CA ALA A 168 -23.83 -21.14 -15.72
C ALA A 168 -22.29 -21.24 -15.52
N ARG A 169 -21.57 -21.58 -16.62
CA ARG A 169 -20.11 -21.50 -16.66
C ARG A 169 -19.70 -20.05 -16.85
N CYS A 170 -18.74 -19.57 -16.06
CA CYS A 170 -18.15 -18.28 -16.26
C CYS A 170 -16.75 -18.43 -16.85
N ALA A 171 -16.62 -18.12 -18.13
CA ALA A 171 -15.32 -18.12 -18.83
C ALA A 171 -14.51 -16.85 -18.56
N ALA A 172 -15.13 -15.78 -18.01
CA ALA A 172 -14.49 -14.54 -17.68
C ALA A 172 -14.03 -14.53 -16.21
N ASP A 173 -12.91 -13.83 -15.92
CA ASP A 173 -12.40 -13.68 -14.56
C ASP A 173 -13.16 -12.59 -13.76
N GLU A 174 -14.18 -11.97 -14.37
CA GLU A 174 -15.08 -10.99 -13.74
C GLU A 174 -16.51 -11.57 -13.70
N TYR A 175 -17.10 -11.59 -12.50
CA TYR A 175 -18.45 -12.10 -12.25
C TYR A 175 -19.43 -10.98 -11.96
N ASP A 176 -20.68 -11.12 -12.44
CA ASP A 176 -21.80 -10.44 -11.84
C ASP A 176 -22.19 -11.14 -10.53
N LYS A 177 -22.40 -10.39 -9.45
CA LYS A 177 -22.74 -10.92 -8.11
C LYS A 177 -24.04 -11.73 -8.07
N GLU A 178 -24.83 -11.66 -9.12
CA GLU A 178 -26.14 -12.32 -9.23
C GLU A 178 -26.10 -13.70 -9.92
N ASN A 179 -24.94 -14.05 -10.57
CA ASN A 179 -24.78 -15.33 -11.27
C ASN A 179 -23.44 -15.97 -10.89
N VAL A 180 -23.44 -16.77 -9.84
CA VAL A 180 -22.26 -17.55 -9.47
C VAL A 180 -22.22 -18.85 -10.27
N GLY A 181 -21.27 -18.93 -11.18
CA GLY A 181 -20.98 -20.12 -11.97
C GLY A 181 -19.68 -20.80 -11.55
N ASP A 182 -19.44 -21.98 -12.11
CA ASP A 182 -18.13 -22.63 -12.00
C ASP A 182 -17.05 -21.74 -12.63
N PHE A 183 -15.89 -21.62 -11.99
CA PHE A 183 -14.83 -20.73 -12.42
C PHE A 183 -13.62 -21.48 -12.99
N ALA A 184 -12.91 -20.85 -13.92
CA ALA A 184 -11.79 -21.45 -14.59
C ALA A 184 -10.56 -21.58 -13.67
N LEU A 185 -10.00 -22.81 -13.62
CA LEU A 185 -8.72 -23.14 -12.98
C LEU A 185 -7.59 -23.17 -14.01
N TRP A 186 -7.92 -23.68 -15.22
CA TRP A 186 -7.04 -23.75 -16.37
C TRP A 186 -7.84 -23.40 -17.62
N LYS A 187 -7.40 -22.44 -18.39
CA LYS A 187 -8.03 -22.04 -19.66
C LYS A 187 -7.29 -22.69 -20.81
N ALA A 188 -7.99 -23.42 -21.66
CA ALA A 188 -7.44 -23.97 -22.88
C ALA A 188 -6.91 -22.85 -23.77
N TRP A 189 -5.81 -23.12 -24.46
CA TRP A 189 -5.21 -22.17 -25.39
C TRP A 189 -6.15 -21.82 -26.53
N GLU A 190 -6.24 -20.54 -26.85
CA GLU A 190 -7.00 -20.01 -27.98
C GLU A 190 -6.10 -19.21 -28.92
N PRO A 191 -6.46 -19.03 -30.21
CA PRO A 191 -5.68 -18.21 -31.14
C PRO A 191 -5.40 -16.79 -30.67
N SER A 192 -6.27 -16.22 -29.84
CA SER A 192 -6.11 -14.90 -29.21
C SER A 192 -4.97 -14.83 -28.18
N ASP A 193 -4.55 -15.98 -27.63
CA ASP A 193 -3.42 -16.07 -26.71
C ASP A 193 -2.06 -15.95 -27.45
N GLY A 194 -2.05 -16.12 -28.78
CA GLY A 194 -0.85 -16.03 -29.60
C GLY A 194 0.20 -17.06 -29.16
N PRO A 195 1.46 -16.64 -28.88
CA PRO A 195 2.53 -17.55 -28.46
C PRO A 195 2.41 -17.99 -26.99
N VAL A 196 1.57 -17.35 -26.18
CA VAL A 196 1.46 -17.57 -24.73
C VAL A 196 0.69 -18.86 -24.45
N GLY A 197 1.26 -19.73 -23.64
CA GLY A 197 0.62 -20.98 -23.21
C GLY A 197 1.67 -21.99 -22.77
N TRP A 198 1.25 -22.84 -21.84
CA TRP A 198 2.06 -23.92 -21.25
C TRP A 198 1.38 -25.26 -21.45
N ASP A 199 2.19 -26.29 -21.57
CA ASP A 199 1.68 -27.66 -21.63
C ASP A 199 1.18 -28.10 -20.25
N SER A 200 0.05 -28.80 -20.24
CA SER A 200 -0.56 -29.35 -19.06
C SER A 200 -1.15 -30.75 -19.36
N PRO A 201 -1.53 -31.55 -18.34
CA PRO A 201 -2.22 -32.82 -18.54
C PRO A 201 -3.55 -32.68 -19.32
N TRP A 202 -4.12 -31.50 -19.38
CA TRP A 202 -5.40 -31.23 -20.07
C TRP A 202 -5.21 -30.69 -21.46
N GLY A 203 -4.01 -30.32 -21.84
CA GLY A 203 -3.64 -29.71 -23.11
C GLY A 203 -2.91 -28.37 -22.89
N ARG A 204 -2.51 -27.75 -24.00
CA ARG A 204 -1.88 -26.43 -23.95
C ARG A 204 -2.89 -25.38 -23.47
N GLY A 205 -2.46 -24.49 -22.56
CA GLY A 205 -3.32 -23.47 -22.00
C GLY A 205 -2.59 -22.56 -21.02
N ARG A 206 -3.34 -21.92 -20.15
CA ARG A 206 -2.85 -21.00 -19.13
C ARG A 206 -3.68 -21.07 -17.84
N PRO A 207 -3.14 -20.63 -16.68
CA PRO A 207 -3.91 -20.63 -15.44
C PRO A 207 -5.10 -19.66 -15.51
N GLY A 208 -6.16 -19.99 -14.75
CA GLY A 208 -7.18 -19.03 -14.36
C GLY A 208 -6.60 -18.06 -13.30
N TRP A 209 -7.22 -16.90 -13.15
CA TRP A 209 -6.70 -15.86 -12.27
C TRP A 209 -6.63 -16.25 -10.78
N HIS A 210 -7.61 -17.01 -10.30
CA HIS A 210 -7.72 -17.31 -8.86
C HIS A 210 -6.74 -18.38 -8.38
N ILE A 211 -6.33 -19.32 -9.26
CA ILE A 211 -5.41 -20.40 -8.89
C ILE A 211 -3.99 -19.89 -8.60
N GLU A 212 -3.62 -18.76 -9.18
CA GLU A 212 -2.32 -18.14 -9.01
C GLU A 212 -2.03 -17.86 -7.54
N CYS A 213 -2.93 -17.09 -6.89
CA CYS A 213 -2.76 -16.70 -5.50
C CYS A 213 -2.82 -17.89 -4.53
N SER A 214 -3.71 -18.86 -4.77
CA SER A 214 -3.77 -20.08 -3.97
C SER A 214 -2.48 -20.89 -4.05
N ALA A 215 -1.95 -21.11 -5.25
CA ALA A 215 -0.72 -21.87 -5.44
C ALA A 215 0.51 -21.16 -4.85
N MET A 216 0.65 -19.86 -5.15
CA MET A 216 1.80 -19.07 -4.71
C MET A 216 1.80 -18.84 -3.19
N SER A 217 0.64 -18.51 -2.60
CA SER A 217 0.56 -18.32 -1.13
C SER A 217 0.90 -19.61 -0.38
N MET A 218 0.33 -20.74 -0.78
CA MET A 218 0.62 -22.04 -0.14
C MET A 218 2.08 -22.44 -0.30
N LYS A 219 2.71 -22.16 -1.44
CA LYS A 219 4.15 -22.46 -1.66
C LYS A 219 5.05 -21.73 -0.66
N TYR A 220 4.80 -20.46 -0.41
CA TYR A 220 5.69 -19.62 0.39
C TYR A 220 5.31 -19.50 1.86
N LEU A 221 4.02 -19.65 2.20
CA LEU A 221 3.50 -19.44 3.55
C LEU A 221 2.96 -20.71 4.20
N GLY A 222 2.73 -21.77 3.42
CA GLY A 222 2.14 -23.02 3.87
C GLY A 222 0.64 -23.14 3.59
N GLU A 223 0.07 -24.31 3.83
CA GLU A 223 -1.35 -24.62 3.53
C GLU A 223 -2.32 -23.81 4.42
N THR A 224 -1.86 -23.37 5.58
CA THR A 224 -2.56 -22.45 6.49
C THR A 224 -1.61 -21.33 6.89
N PHE A 225 -2.04 -20.09 6.80
CA PHE A 225 -1.24 -18.94 7.22
C PHE A 225 -2.08 -17.84 7.91
N ASP A 226 -1.41 -16.83 8.46
CA ASP A 226 -2.03 -15.94 9.44
C ASP A 226 -2.97 -14.93 8.83
N LEU A 227 -2.58 -14.29 7.70
CA LEU A 227 -3.22 -13.07 7.23
C LEU A 227 -3.23 -12.96 5.71
N HIS A 228 -4.39 -12.69 5.14
CA HIS A 228 -4.56 -12.36 3.72
C HIS A 228 -5.24 -11.01 3.55
N THR A 229 -4.73 -10.18 2.63
CA THR A 229 -5.25 -8.83 2.40
C THR A 229 -5.44 -8.54 0.92
N GLY A 230 -6.31 -7.56 0.63
CA GLY A 230 -6.52 -7.03 -0.71
C GLY A 230 -7.49 -5.86 -0.73
N GLY A 231 -7.86 -5.39 -1.92
CA GLY A 231 -8.98 -4.47 -2.09
C GLY A 231 -10.32 -5.15 -1.78
N ILE A 232 -11.33 -4.37 -1.44
CA ILE A 232 -12.68 -4.91 -1.18
C ILE A 232 -13.29 -5.60 -2.41
N ASP A 233 -12.85 -5.26 -3.60
CA ASP A 233 -13.19 -5.92 -4.85
C ASP A 233 -12.63 -7.33 -4.98
N ASN A 234 -11.54 -7.64 -4.28
CA ASN A 234 -10.98 -8.98 -4.23
C ASN A 234 -11.78 -9.92 -3.30
N LEU A 235 -12.55 -9.39 -2.35
CA LEU A 235 -13.31 -10.21 -1.40
C LEU A 235 -14.18 -11.23 -2.13
N PHE A 236 -14.87 -10.78 -3.17
CA PHE A 236 -15.66 -11.63 -4.06
C PHE A 236 -15.50 -11.17 -5.51
N PRO A 237 -15.22 -12.10 -6.44
CA PRO A 237 -15.14 -13.56 -6.23
C PRO A 237 -13.73 -14.07 -5.86
N HIS A 238 -12.66 -13.23 -5.97
CA HIS A 238 -11.28 -13.69 -6.00
C HIS A 238 -10.87 -14.45 -4.72
N HIS A 239 -10.98 -13.84 -3.55
CA HIS A 239 -10.60 -14.47 -2.28
C HIS A 239 -11.55 -15.62 -1.88
N GLU A 240 -12.83 -15.53 -2.22
CA GLU A 240 -13.75 -16.64 -2.03
C GLU A 240 -13.34 -17.86 -2.85
N ASN A 241 -12.92 -17.65 -4.11
CA ASN A 241 -12.42 -18.70 -4.97
C ASN A 241 -11.09 -19.29 -4.48
N GLU A 242 -10.21 -18.46 -3.92
CA GLU A 242 -8.97 -18.94 -3.30
C GLU A 242 -9.25 -19.86 -2.10
N ILE A 243 -10.19 -19.49 -1.23
CA ILE A 243 -10.65 -20.33 -0.14
C ILE A 243 -11.13 -21.69 -0.67
N ALA A 244 -12.01 -21.65 -1.67
CA ALA A 244 -12.56 -22.88 -2.23
C ALA A 244 -11.46 -23.80 -2.78
N GLN A 245 -10.50 -23.24 -3.54
CA GLN A 245 -9.38 -23.99 -4.10
C GLN A 245 -8.48 -24.57 -3.01
N ALA A 246 -8.01 -23.75 -2.09
CA ALA A 246 -7.05 -24.17 -1.07
C ALA A 246 -7.65 -25.16 -0.08
N GLU A 247 -8.86 -24.89 0.44
CA GLU A 247 -9.49 -25.75 1.43
C GLU A 247 -10.01 -27.06 0.84
N ALA A 248 -10.52 -27.05 -0.40
CA ALA A 248 -10.90 -28.30 -1.08
C ALA A 248 -9.68 -29.18 -1.36
N ALA A 249 -8.53 -28.60 -1.75
CA ALA A 249 -7.32 -29.35 -2.03
C ALA A 249 -6.65 -29.90 -0.76
N THR A 250 -6.68 -29.18 0.36
CA THR A 250 -5.92 -29.51 1.57
C THR A 250 -6.76 -30.14 2.69
N GLY A 251 -8.05 -29.81 2.75
CA GLY A 251 -8.93 -30.15 3.87
C GLY A 251 -8.65 -29.33 5.13
N LYS A 252 -7.89 -28.23 5.02
CA LYS A 252 -7.49 -27.36 6.14
C LYS A 252 -8.04 -25.97 5.93
N GLU A 253 -8.21 -25.22 7.02
CA GLU A 253 -8.49 -23.78 6.95
C GLU A 253 -7.33 -23.07 6.25
N PHE A 254 -7.65 -22.25 5.25
CA PHE A 254 -6.63 -21.61 4.41
C PHE A 254 -5.98 -20.40 5.10
N VAL A 255 -6.79 -19.47 5.58
CA VAL A 255 -6.30 -18.22 6.20
C VAL A 255 -7.08 -17.91 7.48
N LYS A 256 -6.36 -17.49 8.54
CA LYS A 256 -6.96 -17.14 9.83
C LYS A 256 -7.68 -15.80 9.81
N THR A 257 -7.08 -14.81 9.20
CA THR A 257 -7.58 -13.43 9.22
C THR A 257 -7.62 -12.85 7.81
N TRP A 258 -8.76 -12.31 7.42
CA TRP A 258 -8.99 -11.66 6.13
C TRP A 258 -9.22 -10.17 6.33
N MET A 259 -8.45 -9.32 5.66
CA MET A 259 -8.62 -7.87 5.75
C MET A 259 -8.77 -7.23 4.37
N HIS A 260 -9.72 -6.33 4.23
CA HIS A 260 -10.03 -5.70 2.93
C HIS A 260 -10.03 -4.18 3.04
N CYS A 261 -9.33 -3.54 2.11
CA CYS A 261 -9.28 -2.10 1.99
C CYS A 261 -10.44 -1.58 1.13
N ALA A 262 -11.18 -0.61 1.64
CA ALA A 262 -12.29 0.00 0.90
C ALA A 262 -11.82 0.81 -0.31
N HIS A 263 -12.70 0.97 -1.29
CA HIS A 263 -12.42 1.68 -2.54
C HIS A 263 -11.99 3.14 -2.36
N LEU A 264 -11.20 3.60 -3.31
CA LEU A 264 -10.93 5.02 -3.52
C LEU A 264 -11.86 5.57 -4.62
N LYS A 265 -12.51 6.69 -4.32
CA LYS A 265 -13.27 7.50 -5.25
C LYS A 265 -12.51 8.79 -5.56
N VAL A 266 -12.75 9.40 -6.69
CA VAL A 266 -12.19 10.70 -7.07
C VAL A 266 -13.34 11.68 -7.23
N ASN A 267 -13.35 12.74 -6.41
CA ASN A 267 -14.43 13.72 -6.36
C ASN A 267 -15.83 13.09 -6.19
N GLY A 268 -15.92 12.05 -5.34
CA GLY A 268 -17.17 11.34 -5.04
C GLY A 268 -17.57 10.26 -6.04
N GLU A 269 -16.90 10.17 -7.18
CA GLU A 269 -17.20 9.21 -8.25
C GLU A 269 -16.22 8.04 -8.33
N LYS A 270 -16.68 6.90 -8.85
CA LYS A 270 -15.79 5.77 -9.17
C LYS A 270 -14.78 6.20 -10.24
N MET A 271 -13.52 5.84 -10.02
CA MET A 271 -12.43 6.15 -10.95
C MET A 271 -12.60 5.38 -12.25
N SER A 272 -12.59 6.08 -13.38
CA SER A 272 -12.62 5.46 -14.71
C SER A 272 -11.89 6.34 -15.74
N LYS A 273 -11.32 5.70 -16.78
CA LYS A 273 -10.65 6.42 -17.86
C LYS A 273 -11.64 7.28 -18.67
N SER A 274 -12.87 6.79 -18.85
CA SER A 274 -13.92 7.52 -19.59
C SER A 274 -14.42 8.78 -18.89
N ALA A 275 -14.37 8.82 -17.55
CA ALA A 275 -14.73 9.99 -16.76
C ALA A 275 -13.58 11.00 -16.62
N GLY A 276 -12.38 10.72 -17.13
CA GLY A 276 -11.23 11.62 -17.02
C GLY A 276 -10.70 11.81 -15.58
N ASN A 277 -11.16 10.97 -14.65
CA ASN A 277 -10.80 11.00 -13.23
C ASN A 277 -9.88 9.85 -12.81
N PHE A 278 -9.21 9.22 -13.78
CA PHE A 278 -8.25 8.14 -13.58
C PHE A 278 -6.84 8.72 -13.43
N PHE A 279 -6.22 8.52 -12.28
CA PHE A 279 -4.88 9.01 -12.01
C PHE A 279 -3.94 7.87 -11.60
N THR A 280 -2.80 7.79 -12.27
CA THR A 280 -1.65 7.02 -11.80
C THR A 280 -0.86 7.84 -10.78
N LEU A 281 0.05 7.21 -10.04
CA LEU A 281 0.97 7.93 -9.17
C LEU A 281 1.84 8.92 -9.97
N ARG A 282 2.23 8.53 -11.19
CA ARG A 282 3.08 9.33 -12.10
C ARG A 282 2.40 10.62 -12.51
N ASP A 283 1.12 10.55 -12.87
CA ASP A 283 0.31 11.74 -13.22
C ASP A 283 0.28 12.77 -12.08
N LEU A 284 0.21 12.30 -10.82
CA LEU A 284 0.21 13.20 -9.68
C LEU A 284 1.59 13.81 -9.44
N ILE A 285 2.67 13.03 -9.62
CA ILE A 285 4.04 13.53 -9.49
C ILE A 285 4.36 14.54 -10.59
N GLU A 286 3.95 14.31 -11.84
CA GLU A 286 4.10 15.24 -12.93
C GLU A 286 3.33 16.56 -12.69
N LYS A 287 2.23 16.51 -11.94
CA LYS A 287 1.50 17.70 -11.47
C LYS A 287 2.16 18.40 -10.27
N GLY A 288 3.35 17.96 -9.82
CA GLY A 288 4.13 18.59 -8.77
C GLY A 288 3.79 18.13 -7.34
N TRP A 289 3.09 17.02 -7.18
CA TRP A 289 2.83 16.42 -5.89
C TRP A 289 3.94 15.43 -5.51
N SER A 290 4.39 15.46 -4.26
CA SER A 290 5.38 14.50 -3.77
C SER A 290 4.74 13.18 -3.37
N GLY A 291 5.53 12.08 -3.43
CA GLY A 291 5.07 10.78 -2.92
C GLY A 291 4.69 10.81 -1.43
N ARG A 292 5.32 11.70 -0.66
CA ARG A 292 5.02 11.91 0.76
C ARG A 292 3.62 12.52 0.97
N GLU A 293 3.25 13.53 0.19
CA GLU A 293 1.91 14.15 0.22
C GLU A 293 0.85 13.15 -0.19
N ILE A 294 1.12 12.39 -1.26
CA ILE A 294 0.20 11.36 -1.76
C ILE A 294 0.02 10.26 -0.71
N ARG A 295 1.12 9.76 -0.13
CA ARG A 295 1.07 8.77 0.96
C ARG A 295 0.24 9.28 2.14
N TYR A 296 0.47 10.54 2.57
CA TYR A 296 -0.29 11.14 3.67
C TYR A 296 -1.79 11.06 3.41
N VAL A 297 -2.26 11.45 2.23
CA VAL A 297 -3.68 11.39 1.86
C VAL A 297 -4.19 9.95 1.87
N LEU A 298 -3.43 9.01 1.30
CA LEU A 298 -3.85 7.61 1.21
C LEU A 298 -3.98 6.94 2.59
N VAL A 299 -3.14 7.29 3.56
CA VAL A 299 -3.14 6.66 4.88
C VAL A 299 -3.92 7.43 5.95
N ASN A 300 -4.29 8.69 5.71
CA ASN A 300 -5.04 9.53 6.66
C ASN A 300 -6.56 9.25 6.65
N ALA A 301 -6.98 8.12 6.13
CA ALA A 301 -8.36 7.66 6.20
C ALA A 301 -8.37 6.19 6.62
N HIS A 302 -9.30 5.82 7.48
CA HIS A 302 -9.43 4.44 7.92
C HIS A 302 -9.58 3.50 6.72
N TYR A 303 -8.84 2.38 6.69
CA TYR A 303 -8.78 1.50 5.51
C TYR A 303 -10.14 0.88 5.13
N ARG A 304 -11.03 0.65 6.10
CA ARG A 304 -12.41 0.15 5.86
C ARG A 304 -13.39 1.22 5.38
N GLN A 305 -13.00 2.50 5.42
CA GLN A 305 -13.84 3.59 4.91
C GLN A 305 -13.43 3.96 3.49
N GLY A 306 -14.41 4.22 2.63
CA GLY A 306 -14.14 4.73 1.29
C GLY A 306 -13.37 6.04 1.34
N LEU A 307 -12.25 6.12 0.64
CA LEU A 307 -11.45 7.35 0.53
C LEU A 307 -11.97 8.18 -0.66
N ASN A 308 -12.41 9.40 -0.39
CA ASN A 308 -12.68 10.37 -1.45
C ASN A 308 -11.43 11.22 -1.72
N PHE A 309 -10.71 10.90 -2.78
CA PHE A 309 -9.53 11.64 -3.22
C PHE A 309 -9.94 12.93 -3.93
N ALA A 310 -9.35 14.05 -3.50
CA ALA A 310 -9.48 15.34 -4.13
C ALA A 310 -8.12 16.07 -4.09
N PHE A 311 -7.86 16.97 -5.04
CA PHE A 311 -6.62 17.76 -5.04
C PHE A 311 -6.49 18.67 -3.83
N SER A 312 -7.61 19.17 -3.29
CA SER A 312 -7.62 19.92 -2.02
C SER A 312 -7.06 19.11 -0.84
N ALA A 313 -7.28 17.79 -0.82
CA ALA A 313 -6.70 16.94 0.21
C ALA A 313 -5.16 16.87 0.14
N LEU A 314 -4.58 16.96 -1.06
CA LEU A 314 -3.12 17.06 -1.23
C LEU A 314 -2.58 18.42 -0.76
N GLU A 315 -3.31 19.54 -0.99
CA GLU A 315 -2.96 20.86 -0.44
C GLU A 315 -2.99 20.87 1.08
N ASP A 316 -3.99 20.24 1.69
CA ASP A 316 -4.10 20.13 3.13
C ASP A 316 -3.03 19.18 3.72
N ALA A 317 -2.69 18.10 3.01
CA ALA A 317 -1.56 17.24 3.35
C ALA A 317 -0.24 18.03 3.35
N ARG A 318 0.01 18.87 2.34
CA ARG A 318 1.19 19.76 2.25
C ARG A 318 1.30 20.68 3.46
N LYS A 319 0.20 21.35 3.83
CA LYS A 319 0.15 22.23 5.02
C LYS A 319 0.41 21.45 6.31
N SER A 320 -0.20 20.28 6.44
CA SER A 320 -0.06 19.40 7.60
C SER A 320 1.37 18.90 7.77
N LEU A 321 1.98 18.44 6.69
CA LEU A 321 3.38 18.00 6.67
C LEU A 321 4.34 19.15 6.99
N ALA A 322 4.10 20.36 6.46
CA ALA A 322 4.91 21.53 6.78
C ALA A 322 4.87 21.91 8.28
N ARG A 323 3.72 21.72 8.94
CA ARG A 323 3.60 21.92 10.40
C ARG A 323 4.44 20.90 11.19
N ILE A 324 4.39 19.63 10.77
CA ILE A 324 5.22 18.56 11.36
C ILE A 324 6.71 18.89 11.16
N ASP A 325 7.12 19.26 9.94
CA ASP A 325 8.50 19.58 9.59
C ASP A 325 9.02 20.75 10.43
N THR A 326 8.24 21.82 10.58
CA THR A 326 8.61 22.98 11.40
C THR A 326 8.88 22.59 12.85
N CYS A 327 8.03 21.75 13.44
CA CYS A 327 8.20 21.27 14.81
C CYS A 327 9.42 20.36 14.95
N VAL A 328 9.58 19.39 14.04
CA VAL A 328 10.71 18.45 14.05
C VAL A 328 12.03 19.19 13.84
N ASP A 329 12.11 20.14 12.90
CA ASP A 329 13.31 20.95 12.65
C ASP A 329 13.71 21.79 13.86
N ALA A 330 12.73 22.32 14.59
CA ALA A 330 12.99 23.06 15.82
C ALA A 330 13.57 22.15 16.91
N LEU A 331 12.99 20.96 17.09
CA LEU A 331 13.49 19.96 18.04
C LEU A 331 14.88 19.45 17.66
N GLU A 332 15.16 19.23 16.38
CA GLU A 332 16.48 18.80 15.89
C GLU A 332 17.56 19.85 16.20
N ARG A 333 17.26 21.15 16.01
CA ARG A 333 18.17 22.24 16.38
C ARG A 333 18.43 22.27 17.88
N LEU A 334 17.38 22.14 18.70
CA LEU A 334 17.48 22.15 20.15
C LEU A 334 18.23 20.94 20.70
N ALA A 335 18.03 19.78 20.09
CA ALA A 335 18.75 18.56 20.45
C ALA A 335 20.26 18.66 20.20
N GLY A 336 20.71 19.42 19.17
CA GLY A 336 22.11 19.71 18.90
C GLY A 336 23.01 18.48 18.82
N GLY A 337 22.47 17.31 18.43
CA GLY A 337 23.20 16.04 18.42
C GLY A 337 23.21 15.29 19.77
N ALA A 338 22.50 15.77 20.79
CA ALA A 338 22.35 15.05 22.04
C ALA A 338 21.68 13.69 21.84
N GLY A 339 22.15 12.65 22.52
CA GLY A 339 21.54 11.33 22.51
C GLY A 339 20.13 11.32 23.14
N ALA A 340 19.30 10.36 22.78
CA ALA A 340 17.92 10.23 23.23
C ALA A 340 17.76 9.77 24.71
N GLY A 341 18.81 9.83 25.51
CA GLY A 341 18.83 9.36 26.91
C GLY A 341 18.17 10.30 27.92
N GLY A 342 17.58 11.41 27.52
CA GLY A 342 16.87 12.33 28.41
C GLY A 342 15.47 11.84 28.77
N PRO A 343 14.85 12.44 29.82
CA PRO A 343 13.48 12.10 30.19
C PRO A 343 12.52 12.52 29.09
N VAL A 344 11.64 11.59 28.69
CA VAL A 344 10.53 11.88 27.78
C VAL A 344 9.48 12.66 28.57
N PRO A 345 9.10 13.88 28.17
CA PRO A 345 8.03 14.63 28.84
C PRO A 345 6.70 13.88 28.84
N GLU A 346 5.89 14.06 29.87
CA GLU A 346 4.62 13.36 30.08
C GLU A 346 3.68 13.50 28.88
N PHE A 347 3.56 14.71 28.31
CA PHE A 347 2.72 14.93 27.12
C PHE A 347 3.14 14.07 25.92
N ALA A 348 4.45 13.83 25.76
CA ALA A 348 4.97 13.01 24.66
C ALA A 348 4.77 11.50 24.93
N GLN A 349 4.83 11.08 26.20
CA GLN A 349 4.47 9.72 26.60
C GLN A 349 2.98 9.46 26.36
N ASN A 350 2.11 10.40 26.74
CA ASN A 350 0.66 10.31 26.54
C ASN A 350 0.30 10.25 25.06
N ALA A 351 0.91 11.12 24.23
CA ALA A 351 0.69 11.09 22.78
C ALA A 351 1.11 9.76 22.15
N LEU A 352 2.23 9.16 22.59
CA LEU A 352 2.64 7.85 22.10
C LEU A 352 1.68 6.74 22.56
N ALA A 353 1.16 6.82 23.78
CA ALA A 353 0.18 5.87 24.30
C ALA A 353 -1.13 5.93 23.51
N GLU A 354 -1.65 7.14 23.23
CA GLU A 354 -2.85 7.35 22.39
C GLU A 354 -2.63 6.86 20.97
N PHE A 355 -1.48 7.17 20.37
CA PHE A 355 -1.07 6.67 19.07
C PHE A 355 -1.08 5.13 19.01
N THR A 356 -0.45 4.50 20.02
CA THR A 356 -0.38 3.04 20.13
C THR A 356 -1.77 2.43 20.27
N ALA A 357 -2.63 3.04 21.10
CA ALA A 357 -4.01 2.60 21.25
C ALA A 357 -4.78 2.69 19.92
N ALA A 358 -4.61 3.77 19.17
CA ALA A 358 -5.27 3.98 17.87
C ALA A 358 -4.79 2.95 16.82
N ILE A 359 -3.49 2.69 16.73
CA ILE A 359 -2.96 1.70 15.78
C ILE A 359 -3.42 0.29 16.13
N ASN A 360 -3.52 -0.03 17.42
CA ASN A 360 -3.98 -1.35 17.88
C ASN A 360 -5.51 -1.54 17.83
N ASP A 361 -6.26 -0.45 17.57
CA ASP A 361 -7.72 -0.42 17.38
C ASP A 361 -8.02 -0.43 15.87
N ASP A 362 -7.86 -1.58 15.22
CA ASP A 362 -8.13 -1.83 13.81
C ASP A 362 -7.46 -0.80 12.87
N LEU A 363 -6.19 -0.49 13.13
CA LEU A 363 -5.40 0.46 12.33
C LEU A 363 -6.09 1.83 12.19
N ASN A 364 -6.58 2.40 13.27
CA ASN A 364 -7.28 3.68 13.24
C ASN A 364 -6.31 4.84 12.99
N THR A 365 -5.83 4.92 11.74
CA THR A 365 -4.86 5.94 11.32
C THR A 365 -5.37 7.37 11.51
N PRO A 366 -6.65 7.73 11.33
CA PRO A 366 -7.13 9.06 11.67
C PRO A 366 -6.91 9.45 13.14
N LYS A 367 -7.19 8.54 14.09
CA LYS A 367 -6.89 8.77 15.51
C LYS A 367 -5.38 8.83 15.78
N ALA A 368 -4.59 8.00 15.08
CA ALA A 368 -3.14 8.04 15.19
C ALA A 368 -2.56 9.38 14.71
N PHE A 369 -3.07 9.95 13.62
CA PHE A 369 -2.71 11.30 13.17
C PHE A 369 -3.16 12.37 14.17
N ALA A 370 -4.33 12.23 14.79
CA ALA A 370 -4.75 13.15 15.85
C ALA A 370 -3.74 13.15 17.01
N ALA A 371 -3.31 12.00 17.50
CA ALA A 371 -2.28 11.88 18.54
C ALA A 371 -0.92 12.50 18.10
N LEU A 372 -0.53 12.33 16.83
CA LEU A 372 0.65 12.99 16.28
C LEU A 372 0.53 14.52 16.30
N PHE A 373 -0.63 15.08 15.91
CA PHE A 373 -0.82 16.53 15.92
C PHE A 373 -0.94 17.10 17.35
N GLU A 374 -1.45 16.33 18.30
CA GLU A 374 -1.38 16.70 19.73
C GLU A 374 0.09 16.76 20.21
N LEU A 375 0.92 15.78 19.83
CA LEU A 375 2.36 15.84 20.10
C LEU A 375 3.00 17.11 19.51
N VAL A 376 2.70 17.44 18.24
CA VAL A 376 3.21 18.67 17.58
C VAL A 376 2.76 19.92 18.35
N ARG A 377 1.49 20.00 18.74
CA ARG A 377 0.92 21.13 19.47
C ARG A 377 1.61 21.34 20.82
N HIS A 378 1.73 20.26 21.60
CA HIS A 378 2.35 20.31 22.92
C HIS A 378 3.87 20.58 22.85
N ALA A 379 4.57 19.98 21.90
CA ALA A 379 5.99 20.22 21.69
C ALA A 379 6.26 21.69 21.31
N ASN A 380 5.44 22.29 20.45
CA ASN A 380 5.56 23.72 20.10
C ASN A 380 5.31 24.62 21.32
N ALA A 381 4.28 24.34 22.11
CA ALA A 381 3.99 25.10 23.35
C ALA A 381 5.14 24.96 24.36
N TRP A 382 5.68 23.76 24.52
CA TRP A 382 6.80 23.49 25.42
C TRP A 382 8.07 24.22 24.98
N MET A 383 8.38 24.24 23.69
CA MET A 383 9.53 25.01 23.16
C MET A 383 9.38 26.52 23.33
N GLN A 384 8.16 27.05 23.36
CA GLN A 384 7.88 28.48 23.60
C GLN A 384 7.97 28.87 25.09
N GLY A 385 7.84 27.91 25.99
CA GLY A 385 7.77 28.13 27.43
C GLY A 385 9.11 28.35 28.16
N GLY A 386 10.26 28.24 27.48
CA GLY A 386 11.56 28.48 28.06
C GLY A 386 12.66 27.49 27.70
N ASP A 387 13.60 27.26 28.64
CA ASP A 387 14.75 26.38 28.44
C ASP A 387 14.34 24.94 28.19
N VAL A 388 14.62 24.46 26.96
CA VAL A 388 14.42 23.09 26.53
C VAL A 388 15.73 22.31 26.66
N PRO A 389 15.85 21.34 27.58
CA PRO A 389 17.06 20.53 27.67
C PRO A 389 17.30 19.76 26.37
N PRO A 390 18.50 19.81 25.75
CA PRO A 390 18.81 19.10 24.50
C PRO A 390 18.46 17.60 24.54
N ALA A 391 18.73 16.94 25.67
CA ALA A 391 18.41 15.53 25.85
C ALA A 391 16.90 15.25 25.84
N SER A 392 16.05 16.16 26.35
CA SER A 392 14.59 16.03 26.29
C SER A 392 14.05 16.30 24.88
N ALA A 393 14.64 17.28 24.16
CA ALA A 393 14.30 17.48 22.74
C ALA A 393 14.62 16.23 21.90
N ALA A 394 15.78 15.61 22.13
CA ALA A 394 16.17 14.36 21.50
C ALA A 394 15.21 13.20 21.87
N ALA A 395 14.74 13.15 23.12
CA ALA A 395 13.77 12.14 23.57
C ALA A 395 12.41 12.31 22.87
N ILE A 396 11.90 13.54 22.67
CA ILE A 396 10.68 13.82 21.90
C ILE A 396 10.85 13.40 20.45
N LEU A 397 12.00 13.67 19.81
CA LEU A 397 12.33 13.19 18.47
C LEU A 397 12.28 11.66 18.39
N GLY A 398 12.68 10.96 19.45
CA GLY A 398 12.51 9.52 19.59
C GLY A 398 11.05 9.08 19.50
N VAL A 399 10.13 9.83 20.11
CA VAL A 399 8.69 9.58 20.01
C VAL A 399 8.19 9.80 18.58
N PHE A 400 8.59 10.89 17.90
CA PHE A 400 8.27 11.09 16.48
C PHE A 400 8.77 9.95 15.60
N ARG A 401 10.00 9.47 15.80
CA ARG A 401 10.53 8.31 15.05
C ARG A 401 9.74 7.05 15.32
N ARG A 402 9.31 6.84 16.56
CA ARG A 402 8.48 5.69 16.93
C ARG A 402 7.12 5.74 16.22
N MET A 403 6.46 6.90 16.16
CA MET A 403 5.21 7.07 15.40
C MET A 403 5.43 6.90 13.89
N ASP A 404 6.54 7.43 13.36
CA ASP A 404 6.87 7.36 11.94
C ASP A 404 7.25 5.95 11.47
N SER A 405 7.70 5.10 12.39
CA SER A 405 7.94 3.68 12.05
C SER A 405 6.67 2.99 11.53
N VAL A 406 5.47 3.51 11.87
CA VAL A 406 4.18 3.07 11.35
C VAL A 406 3.72 3.95 10.19
N LEU A 407 3.66 5.28 10.37
CA LEU A 407 3.07 6.18 9.38
C LEU A 407 3.93 6.33 8.12
N GLY A 408 5.25 6.41 8.29
CA GLY A 408 6.21 6.58 7.20
C GLY A 408 6.03 7.88 6.42
N VAL A 409 5.64 8.98 7.11
CA VAL A 409 5.42 10.30 6.50
C VAL A 409 6.15 11.44 7.23
N ILE A 410 6.69 11.22 8.44
CA ILE A 410 7.29 12.28 9.23
C ILE A 410 8.69 12.62 8.73
N PHE A 411 9.54 11.61 8.55
CA PHE A 411 10.93 11.79 8.12
C PHE A 411 11.14 11.46 6.65
N PHE A 412 10.25 10.65 6.05
CA PHE A 412 10.33 10.29 4.64
C PHE A 412 10.10 11.50 3.74
N GLY A 413 10.96 11.69 2.74
CA GLY A 413 10.85 12.79 1.78
C GLY A 413 10.90 14.17 2.42
N LYS A 414 11.18 14.25 3.74
CA LYS A 414 11.67 15.46 4.35
C LYS A 414 13.00 15.74 3.66
N SER A 415 13.05 16.81 2.86
CA SER A 415 14.25 17.15 2.11
C SER A 415 15.45 16.97 3.03
N GLU A 416 16.37 16.04 2.74
CA GLU A 416 17.75 16.30 3.06
C GLU A 416 17.91 17.76 2.67
N LYS A 417 18.30 18.63 3.58
CA LYS A 417 18.52 20.05 3.28
C LYS A 417 19.34 20.02 2.02
N ALA A 418 18.69 20.35 0.88
CA ALA A 418 19.39 20.34 -0.39
C ALA A 418 20.63 21.16 -0.09
N GLU A 419 21.82 20.56 -0.18
CA GLU A 419 23.03 21.31 0.06
C GLU A 419 22.89 22.55 -0.77
N VAL A 420 22.76 23.68 -0.07
CA VAL A 420 22.55 24.96 -0.74
C VAL A 420 23.81 25.17 -1.55
N PRO A 421 23.72 25.18 -2.89
CA PRO A 421 24.91 25.35 -3.71
C PRO A 421 25.70 26.58 -3.22
N PRO A 422 27.03 26.53 -3.23
CA PRO A 422 27.86 27.64 -2.74
C PRO A 422 27.46 29.01 -3.33
N GLU A 423 27.04 29.03 -4.59
CA GLU A 423 26.53 30.19 -5.32
C GLU A 423 25.23 30.74 -4.70
N ILE A 424 24.28 29.87 -4.35
CA ILE A 424 23.01 30.28 -3.69
C ILE A 424 23.29 30.74 -2.28
N GLN A 425 24.21 30.08 -1.56
CA GLN A 425 24.63 30.52 -0.24
C GLN A 425 25.30 31.90 -0.26
N ALA A 426 26.11 32.18 -1.30
CA ALA A 426 26.71 33.48 -1.50
C ALA A 426 25.65 34.58 -1.76
N LEU A 427 24.65 34.31 -2.57
CA LEU A 427 23.50 35.20 -2.81
C LEU A 427 22.70 35.45 -1.52
N LEU A 428 22.47 34.41 -0.70
CA LEU A 428 21.82 34.60 0.60
C LEU A 428 22.62 35.53 1.52
N ASN A 429 23.94 35.36 1.59
CA ASN A 429 24.78 36.21 2.40
C ASN A 429 24.75 37.67 1.90
N GLN A 430 24.81 37.89 0.57
CA GLN A 430 24.67 39.23 -0.04
C GLN A 430 23.31 39.85 0.28
N ARG A 431 22.24 39.07 0.21
CA ARG A 431 20.90 39.53 0.56
C ARG A 431 20.80 39.91 2.04
N ALA A 432 21.44 39.16 2.93
CA ALA A 432 21.47 39.48 4.34
C ALA A 432 22.16 40.82 4.59
N GLU A 433 23.28 41.08 3.93
CA GLU A 433 23.99 42.37 4.02
C GLU A 433 23.18 43.53 3.46
N ALA A 434 22.53 43.35 2.29
CA ALA A 434 21.63 44.36 1.72
C ALA A 434 20.47 44.71 2.66
N ARG A 435 19.90 43.73 3.37
CA ARG A 435 18.85 43.95 4.39
C ARG A 435 19.35 44.70 5.60
N LYS A 436 20.57 44.36 6.12
CA LYS A 436 21.21 45.10 7.22
C LYS A 436 21.44 46.56 6.85
N ALA A 437 21.87 46.80 5.60
CA ALA A 437 22.04 48.12 5.02
C ALA A 437 20.73 48.86 4.66
N LYS A 438 19.57 48.21 4.86
CA LYS A 438 18.23 48.69 4.49
C LYS A 438 18.11 48.98 2.98
N ASN A 439 18.95 48.34 2.15
CA ASN A 439 18.87 48.38 0.70
C ASN A 439 17.85 47.39 0.18
N TRP A 440 16.57 47.75 0.22
CA TRP A 440 15.47 46.85 -0.09
C TRP A 440 15.45 46.49 -1.58
N ALA A 441 15.81 47.43 -2.47
CA ALA A 441 15.85 47.17 -3.91
C ALA A 441 16.85 46.07 -4.26
N GLU A 442 18.05 46.09 -3.67
CA GLU A 442 19.06 45.09 -3.87
C GLU A 442 18.66 43.73 -3.23
N SER A 443 18.06 43.77 -2.05
CA SER A 443 17.51 42.57 -1.40
C SER A 443 16.46 41.85 -2.26
N ASP A 444 15.57 42.59 -2.92
CA ASP A 444 14.53 42.04 -3.80
C ASP A 444 15.13 41.53 -5.11
N ARG A 445 16.09 42.24 -5.71
CA ARG A 445 16.83 41.77 -6.88
C ARG A 445 17.49 40.40 -6.62
N ILE A 446 18.17 40.28 -5.52
CA ILE A 446 18.87 39.00 -5.12
C ILE A 446 17.84 37.91 -4.86
N ARG A 447 16.68 38.23 -4.27
CA ARG A 447 15.59 37.24 -4.08
C ARG A 447 15.09 36.71 -5.41
N ASP A 448 14.93 37.55 -6.40
CA ASP A 448 14.48 37.16 -7.74
C ASP A 448 15.56 36.34 -8.49
N GLU A 449 16.83 36.66 -8.28
CA GLU A 449 17.95 35.87 -8.81
C GLU A 449 17.99 34.46 -8.21
N ILE A 450 17.80 34.33 -6.88
CA ILE A 450 17.67 33.05 -6.18
C ILE A 450 16.44 32.27 -6.70
N ALA A 451 15.32 32.97 -6.96
CA ALA A 451 14.10 32.38 -7.49
C ALA A 451 14.28 31.88 -8.94
N ALA A 452 15.01 32.60 -9.78
CA ALA A 452 15.38 32.19 -11.13
C ALA A 452 16.29 30.96 -11.16
N ALA A 453 17.11 30.79 -10.13
CA ALA A 453 17.93 29.59 -9.91
C ALA A 453 17.14 28.39 -9.33
N GLY A 454 15.81 28.49 -9.19
CA GLY A 454 14.94 27.41 -8.73
C GLY A 454 14.85 27.28 -7.20
N TRP A 455 15.15 28.38 -6.45
CA TRP A 455 15.11 28.39 -4.99
C TRP A 455 14.13 29.45 -4.48
N VAL A 456 13.49 29.19 -3.34
CA VAL A 456 12.58 30.12 -2.67
C VAL A 456 13.16 30.56 -1.34
N VAL A 457 13.33 31.88 -1.16
CA VAL A 457 13.78 32.45 0.12
C VAL A 457 12.61 32.57 1.06
N LYS A 458 12.79 32.11 2.31
CA LYS A 458 11.89 32.30 3.44
C LYS A 458 12.57 33.14 4.50
N ASP A 459 11.93 34.22 4.91
CA ASP A 459 12.37 35.08 6.00
C ASP A 459 11.72 34.61 7.31
N SER A 460 12.49 34.53 8.39
CA SER A 460 12.02 34.22 9.75
C SER A 460 12.62 35.23 10.76
N ARG A 461 12.16 35.16 12.01
CA ARG A 461 12.75 35.98 13.08
C ARG A 461 14.22 35.63 13.34
N ASP A 462 14.63 34.41 13.04
CA ASP A 462 15.99 33.90 13.29
C ASP A 462 16.90 34.03 12.07
N GLY A 463 16.43 34.65 10.98
CA GLY A 463 17.21 34.84 9.76
C GLY A 463 16.45 34.43 8.49
N GLN A 464 17.20 34.22 7.41
CA GLN A 464 16.67 33.78 6.13
C GLN A 464 17.10 32.33 5.82
N SER A 465 16.23 31.59 5.15
CA SER A 465 16.50 30.23 4.68
C SER A 465 16.04 30.08 3.22
N VAL A 466 16.53 29.08 2.53
CA VAL A 466 16.07 28.75 1.17
C VAL A 466 15.58 27.30 1.09
N THR A 467 14.60 27.10 0.23
CA THR A 467 14.12 25.77 -0.13
C THR A 467 14.08 25.68 -1.65
N ARG A 468 14.36 24.53 -2.23
CA ARG A 468 14.22 24.30 -3.67
C ARG A 468 12.74 24.42 -4.06
N ARG A 469 12.48 25.01 -5.22
CA ARG A 469 11.12 25.24 -5.73
C ARG A 469 10.45 23.93 -6.09
#